data_709e0cb55514b48f7578d2c7f1e53df6
#
_entry.id   709e0cb55514b48f7578d2c7f1e53df6
#
_cell.length_a   1.000
_cell.length_b   1.000
_cell.length_c   1.000
_cell.angle_alpha   90.00
_cell.angle_beta   90.00
_cell.angle_gamma   90.00
#
_symmetry.space_group_name_H-M   'P 1'
#
loop_
_entity.id
_entity.type
_entity.pdbx_description
1 polymer ?
#
loop_
_entity_poly.entity_id
_entity_poly.type
_entity_poly.pdbx_seq_one_letter_code
_entity_poly.pdbx_strand_id
1 'polypeptide(L)'
;MALIASHRIRAAQNRIQIGADRYPYPASSPALDILLPTWAPYGGRDAILARIRNPESRRRLLEELNQNPSDYWDNVMVGSTRLEAFKGKYLPEVATDLGMDRSEAFLHLIDSDDLKTGGIFFSMSENNLWRVLAEPYVSIGSDGSMRAPWGPLGQDHPHPRAYG
;
A
#
# COMPACT_ATOMS: atom_id res chain seq x y z
N MET A 1 -11.34 -15.87 -3.42
CA MET A 1 -12.41 -16.21 -4.40
C MET A 1 -13.63 -16.85 -3.78
N ALA A 2 -13.51 -17.83 -2.92
CA ALA A 2 -14.66 -18.45 -2.24
C ALA A 2 -15.60 -17.43 -1.58
N LEU A 3 -15.07 -16.37 -0.98
CA LEU A 3 -15.85 -15.35 -0.28
C LEU A 3 -16.74 -14.54 -1.24
N ILE A 4 -16.22 -14.08 -2.38
CA ILE A 4 -17.00 -13.31 -3.37
C ILE A 4 -18.12 -14.16 -3.98
N ALA A 5 -17.81 -15.41 -4.32
CA ALA A 5 -18.81 -16.34 -4.82
C ALA A 5 -19.92 -16.62 -3.80
N SER A 6 -19.57 -16.79 -2.52
CA SER A 6 -20.55 -17.03 -1.44
C SER A 6 -21.48 -15.83 -1.21
N HIS A 7 -20.97 -14.60 -1.29
CA HIS A 7 -21.79 -13.38 -1.17
C HIS A 7 -22.75 -13.25 -2.34
N ARG A 8 -22.32 -13.56 -3.56
CA ARG A 8 -23.20 -13.53 -4.74
C ARG A 8 -24.32 -14.57 -4.65
N ILE A 9 -24.02 -15.80 -4.23
CA ILE A 9 -25.03 -16.85 -4.03
C ILE A 9 -26.07 -16.40 -3.02
N ARG A 10 -25.64 -15.84 -1.90
CA ARG A 10 -26.54 -15.32 -0.84
C ARG A 10 -27.39 -14.16 -1.36
N ALA A 11 -26.82 -13.25 -2.14
CA ALA A 11 -27.54 -12.12 -2.74
C ALA A 11 -28.58 -12.60 -3.76
N ALA A 12 -28.24 -13.55 -4.61
CA ALA A 12 -29.17 -14.15 -5.58
C ALA A 12 -30.35 -14.84 -4.88
N GLN A 13 -30.10 -15.56 -3.78
CA GLN A 13 -31.13 -16.17 -2.96
C GLN A 13 -32.10 -15.12 -2.37
N ASN A 14 -31.60 -13.92 -2.04
CA ASN A 14 -32.39 -12.80 -1.53
C ASN A 14 -32.92 -11.88 -2.61
N ARG A 15 -32.81 -12.22 -3.90
CA ARG A 15 -33.20 -11.41 -5.07
C ARG A 15 -32.52 -10.03 -5.11
N ILE A 16 -31.30 -9.93 -4.58
CA ILE A 16 -30.50 -8.71 -4.61
C ILE A 16 -29.56 -8.79 -5.81
N GLN A 17 -29.56 -7.77 -6.66
CA GLN A 17 -28.56 -7.62 -7.72
C GLN A 17 -27.28 -7.05 -7.13
N ILE A 18 -26.16 -7.70 -7.38
CA ILE A 18 -24.82 -7.26 -6.94
C ILE A 18 -23.95 -7.06 -8.18
N GLY A 19 -23.33 -5.87 -8.26
CA GLY A 19 -22.18 -5.59 -9.11
C GLY A 19 -20.94 -5.41 -8.24
N ALA A 20 -19.78 -5.56 -8.83
CA ALA A 20 -18.49 -5.24 -8.25
C ALA A 20 -17.60 -4.60 -9.31
N ASP A 21 -16.61 -3.83 -8.86
CA ASP A 21 -15.55 -3.33 -9.73
C ASP A 21 -14.18 -3.74 -9.21
N ARG A 22 -13.22 -3.76 -10.11
CA ARG A 22 -11.84 -4.11 -9.81
C ARG A 22 -10.89 -3.37 -10.74
N TYR A 23 -9.83 -2.76 -10.20
CA TYR A 23 -8.77 -2.20 -11.03
C TYR A 23 -7.86 -3.32 -11.59
N PRO A 24 -7.36 -3.17 -12.84
CA PRO A 24 -6.66 -4.25 -13.55
C PRO A 24 -5.15 -4.27 -13.25
N TYR A 25 -4.76 -4.07 -12.00
CA TYR A 25 -3.36 -4.06 -11.59
C TYR A 25 -3.09 -5.08 -10.47
N PRO A 26 -1.93 -5.77 -10.50
CA PRO A 26 -1.53 -6.72 -9.45
C PRO A 26 -0.89 -6.04 -8.24
N ALA A 27 -0.78 -4.70 -8.24
CA ALA A 27 -0.19 -3.92 -7.17
C ALA A 27 -1.15 -2.85 -6.66
N SER A 28 -1.00 -2.46 -5.40
CA SER A 28 -1.68 -1.32 -4.77
C SER A 28 -0.67 -0.25 -4.35
N SER A 29 -1.11 1.00 -4.17
CA SER A 29 -0.23 2.11 -3.86
C SER A 29 -0.76 2.96 -2.68
N PRO A 30 -0.85 2.41 -1.48
CA PRO A 30 -1.14 3.17 -0.27
C PRO A 30 0.10 3.90 0.26
N ALA A 31 -0.10 4.74 1.29
CA ALA A 31 0.99 5.28 2.08
C ALA A 31 1.78 4.15 2.76
N LEU A 32 3.09 4.32 2.89
CA LEU A 32 3.98 3.27 3.40
C LEU A 32 3.74 2.97 4.89
N ASP A 33 3.25 3.94 5.65
CA ASP A 33 2.92 3.81 7.07
C ASP A 33 1.78 2.82 7.37
N ILE A 34 1.08 2.32 6.35
CA ILE A 34 0.11 1.20 6.49
C ILE A 34 0.76 -0.07 7.07
N LEU A 35 2.08 -0.21 6.94
CA LEU A 35 2.84 -1.34 7.49
C LEU A 35 3.06 -1.25 9.00
N LEU A 36 2.74 -0.12 9.63
CA LEU A 36 2.87 0.03 11.07
C LEU A 36 1.89 -0.88 11.83
N PRO A 37 2.29 -1.40 13.00
CA PRO A 37 1.38 -2.10 13.90
C PRO A 37 0.11 -1.29 14.20
N THR A 38 -1.02 -1.97 14.37
CA THR A 38 -2.36 -1.36 14.46
C THR A 38 -2.52 -0.30 15.55
N TRP A 39 -1.73 -0.37 16.61
CA TRP A 39 -1.75 0.63 17.70
C TRP A 39 -0.97 1.91 17.36
N ALA A 40 -0.01 1.83 16.44
CA ALA A 40 0.89 2.95 16.14
C ALA A 40 0.21 4.15 15.45
N PRO A 41 -0.82 4.00 14.58
CA PRO A 41 -1.50 5.11 13.93
C PRO A 41 -2.41 5.96 14.83
N TYR A 42 -2.73 5.50 16.05
CA TYR A 42 -3.63 6.27 16.93
C TYR A 42 -3.08 7.65 17.26
N GLY A 43 -3.92 8.67 17.11
CA GLY A 43 -3.56 10.07 17.36
C GLY A 43 -2.99 10.81 16.15
N GLY A 44 -2.94 10.14 14.99
CA GLY A 44 -2.54 10.78 13.73
C GLY A 44 -1.04 10.98 13.58
N ARG A 45 -0.66 11.76 12.57
CA ARG A 45 0.71 11.93 12.09
C ARG A 45 1.74 12.26 13.18
N ASP A 46 1.48 13.29 13.98
CA ASP A 46 2.44 13.77 14.98
C ASP A 46 2.66 12.72 16.09
N ALA A 47 1.60 11.98 16.43
CA ALA A 47 1.70 10.89 17.40
C ALA A 47 2.49 9.69 16.84
N ILE A 48 2.38 9.39 15.56
CA ILE A 48 3.19 8.35 14.88
C ILE A 48 4.67 8.75 14.95
N LEU A 49 5.00 9.94 14.50
CA LEU A 49 6.38 10.45 14.52
C LEU A 49 6.98 10.48 15.92
N ALA A 50 6.18 10.91 16.93
CA ALA A 50 6.61 10.89 18.32
C ALA A 50 6.93 9.45 18.79
N ARG A 51 6.12 8.45 18.41
CA ARG A 51 6.37 7.04 18.75
C ARG A 51 7.62 6.49 18.07
N ILE A 52 7.84 6.82 16.81
CA ILE A 52 9.04 6.39 16.08
C ILE A 52 10.31 6.98 16.71
N ARG A 53 10.25 8.21 17.19
CA ARG A 53 11.38 8.95 17.79
C ARG A 53 11.61 8.65 19.26
N ASN A 54 10.60 8.15 19.97
CA ASN A 54 10.73 7.76 21.38
C ASN A 54 11.37 6.37 21.49
N PRO A 55 12.46 6.20 22.27
CA PRO A 55 13.21 4.93 22.31
C PRO A 55 12.39 3.71 22.75
N GLU A 56 11.47 3.87 23.70
CA GLU A 56 10.66 2.77 24.22
C GLU A 56 9.63 2.28 23.20
N SER A 57 8.85 3.20 22.63
CA SER A 57 7.85 2.84 21.61
C SER A 57 8.51 2.40 20.31
N ARG A 58 9.67 2.97 19.92
CA ARG A 58 10.46 2.51 18.77
C ARG A 58 10.90 1.06 18.95
N ARG A 59 11.43 0.70 20.12
CA ARG A 59 11.81 -0.69 20.42
C ARG A 59 10.62 -1.64 20.24
N ARG A 60 9.45 -1.26 20.77
CA ARG A 60 8.23 -2.05 20.61
C ARG A 60 7.81 -2.17 19.15
N LEU A 61 7.89 -1.09 18.37
CA LEU A 61 7.62 -1.11 16.92
C LEU A 61 8.52 -2.13 16.21
N LEU A 62 9.82 -2.11 16.47
CA LEU A 62 10.78 -3.03 15.86
C LEU A 62 10.54 -4.47 16.29
N GLU A 63 10.25 -4.72 17.55
CA GLU A 63 9.91 -6.06 18.05
C GLU A 63 8.70 -6.65 17.32
N GLU A 64 7.65 -5.86 17.10
CA GLU A 64 6.45 -6.30 16.38
C GLU A 64 6.70 -6.43 14.86
N LEU A 65 7.40 -5.48 14.24
CA LEU A 65 7.73 -5.52 12.82
C LEU A 65 8.64 -6.70 12.47
N ASN A 66 9.56 -7.08 13.35
CA ASN A 66 10.46 -8.20 13.17
C ASN A 66 9.80 -9.58 13.36
N GLN A 67 8.55 -9.64 13.83
CA GLN A 67 7.76 -10.87 13.84
C GLN A 67 7.23 -11.26 12.45
N ASN A 68 7.24 -10.34 11.49
CA ASN A 68 6.84 -10.63 10.13
C ASN A 68 7.84 -11.62 9.47
N PRO A 69 7.37 -12.47 8.55
CA PRO A 69 8.25 -13.32 7.74
C PRO A 69 9.33 -12.51 7.02
N SER A 70 10.47 -13.11 6.76
CA SER A 70 11.61 -12.42 6.13
C SER A 70 11.30 -11.88 4.73
N ASP A 71 10.38 -12.52 4.01
CA ASP A 71 9.90 -12.12 2.67
C ASP A 71 8.78 -11.07 2.69
N TYR A 72 8.30 -10.67 3.87
CA TYR A 72 7.26 -9.66 4.04
C TYR A 72 7.56 -8.34 3.32
N TRP A 73 8.84 -7.96 3.31
CA TRP A 73 9.33 -6.71 2.73
C TRP A 73 9.68 -6.80 1.25
N ASP A 74 9.83 -8.01 0.70
CA ASP A 74 10.39 -8.24 -0.63
C ASP A 74 9.49 -7.73 -1.76
N ASN A 75 8.19 -7.59 -1.49
CA ASN A 75 7.18 -7.14 -2.45
C ASN A 75 6.74 -5.68 -2.22
N VAL A 76 7.49 -4.91 -1.44
CA VAL A 76 7.21 -3.51 -1.14
C VAL A 76 8.27 -2.61 -1.77
N MET A 77 7.86 -1.75 -2.68
CA MET A 77 8.71 -0.77 -3.35
C MET A 77 8.34 0.65 -2.91
N VAL A 78 9.32 1.53 -2.80
CA VAL A 78 9.12 2.96 -2.57
C VAL A 78 8.59 3.61 -3.84
N GLY A 79 7.32 4.01 -3.84
CA GLY A 79 6.65 4.60 -5.00
C GLY A 79 6.86 6.10 -5.11
N SER A 80 6.53 6.84 -4.05
CA SER A 80 6.70 8.29 -3.97
C SER A 80 7.38 8.67 -2.67
N THR A 81 8.32 9.59 -2.74
CA THR A 81 9.06 10.09 -1.57
C THR A 81 9.82 11.36 -1.95
N ARG A 82 10.13 12.21 -0.96
CA ARG A 82 11.08 13.32 -1.13
C ARG A 82 12.53 12.86 -1.09
N LEU A 83 12.78 11.62 -0.66
CA LEU A 83 14.10 11.01 -0.60
C LEU A 83 14.42 10.33 -1.94
N GLU A 84 14.68 11.11 -2.98
CA GLU A 84 14.81 10.67 -4.38
C GLU A 84 15.77 9.47 -4.57
N ALA A 85 16.79 9.33 -3.70
CA ALA A 85 17.71 8.19 -3.75
C ALA A 85 17.04 6.81 -3.53
N PHE A 86 15.87 6.78 -2.93
CA PHE A 86 15.15 5.55 -2.61
C PHE A 86 13.93 5.29 -3.50
N LYS A 87 13.54 6.26 -4.32
CA LYS A 87 12.39 6.12 -5.22
C LYS A 87 12.61 4.99 -6.22
N GLY A 88 11.64 4.10 -6.33
CA GLY A 88 11.70 2.92 -7.20
C GLY A 88 12.50 1.74 -6.65
N LYS A 89 13.09 1.85 -5.45
CA LYS A 89 13.80 0.74 -4.79
C LYS A 89 12.86 -0.08 -3.93
N TYR A 90 13.10 -1.38 -3.86
CA TYR A 90 12.44 -2.25 -2.90
C TYR A 90 12.98 -2.01 -1.48
N LEU A 91 12.18 -2.25 -0.45
CA LEU A 91 12.62 -2.05 0.94
C LEU A 91 13.90 -2.81 1.33
N PRO A 92 14.14 -4.06 0.87
CA PRO A 92 15.43 -4.71 1.09
C PRO A 92 16.63 -3.98 0.47
N GLU A 93 16.46 -3.32 -0.68
CA GLU A 93 17.51 -2.53 -1.32
C GLU A 93 17.78 -1.26 -0.52
N VAL A 94 16.73 -0.59 -0.05
CA VAL A 94 16.85 0.58 0.84
C VAL A 94 17.58 0.20 2.13
N ALA A 95 17.26 -0.95 2.73
CA ALA A 95 17.91 -1.47 3.93
C ALA A 95 19.41 -1.71 3.68
N THR A 96 19.76 -2.27 2.52
CA THR A 96 21.14 -2.50 2.10
C THR A 96 21.90 -1.18 1.94
N ASP A 97 21.31 -0.20 1.27
CA ASP A 97 21.93 1.13 1.06
C ASP A 97 22.19 1.87 2.36
N LEU A 98 21.28 1.71 3.34
CA LEU A 98 21.40 2.34 4.66
C LEU A 98 22.29 1.53 5.63
N GLY A 99 22.62 0.28 5.30
CA GLY A 99 23.33 -0.62 6.22
C GLY A 99 22.52 -0.95 7.48
N MET A 100 21.19 -1.06 7.35
CA MET A 100 20.23 -1.27 8.41
C MET A 100 19.43 -2.55 8.21
N ASP A 101 18.81 -3.06 9.29
CA ASP A 101 17.75 -4.06 9.15
C ASP A 101 16.53 -3.49 8.43
N ARG A 102 15.74 -4.36 7.79
CA ARG A 102 14.56 -3.96 6.99
C ARG A 102 13.55 -3.14 7.77
N SER A 103 13.26 -3.54 9.02
CA SER A 103 12.34 -2.80 9.90
C SER A 103 12.89 -1.45 10.33
N GLU A 104 14.20 -1.40 10.60
CA GLU A 104 14.89 -0.14 10.92
C GLU A 104 14.90 0.80 9.71
N ALA A 105 15.22 0.30 8.51
CA ALA A 105 15.21 1.07 7.28
C ALA A 105 13.79 1.59 6.97
N PHE A 106 12.76 0.79 7.18
CA PHE A 106 11.37 1.21 7.05
C PHE A 106 11.02 2.36 7.99
N LEU A 107 11.32 2.23 9.29
CA LEU A 107 11.07 3.31 10.26
C LEU A 107 11.87 4.57 9.97
N HIS A 108 13.14 4.41 9.53
CA HIS A 108 13.98 5.53 9.11
C HIS A 108 13.39 6.27 7.92
N LEU A 109 12.94 5.54 6.91
CA LEU A 109 12.37 6.09 5.68
C LEU A 109 11.11 6.92 5.96
N ILE A 110 10.15 6.37 6.71
CA ILE A 110 8.89 7.08 7.00
C ILE A 110 9.08 8.26 7.95
N ASP A 111 10.04 8.20 8.89
CA ASP A 111 10.38 9.31 9.77
C ASP A 111 11.08 10.44 9.01
N SER A 112 12.09 10.12 8.19
CA SER A 112 12.86 11.09 7.42
C SER A 112 12.05 11.81 6.36
N ASP A 113 11.00 11.18 5.83
CA ASP A 113 10.08 11.75 4.85
C ASP A 113 8.78 12.29 5.47
N ASP A 114 8.72 12.35 6.80
CA ASP A 114 7.58 12.94 7.49
C ASP A 114 6.26 12.20 7.17
N LEU A 115 6.28 10.87 7.08
CA LEU A 115 5.16 9.99 6.70
C LEU A 115 4.56 10.31 5.30
N LYS A 116 5.34 10.90 4.39
CA LYS A 116 4.88 11.24 3.03
C LYS A 116 5.27 10.18 2.00
N THR A 117 6.02 9.17 2.42
CA THR A 117 6.42 8.08 1.54
C THR A 117 5.22 7.21 1.16
N GLY A 118 4.96 7.08 -0.13
CA GLY A 118 4.02 6.13 -0.69
C GLY A 118 4.72 4.83 -1.07
N GLY A 119 4.05 3.70 -0.82
CA GLY A 119 4.52 2.38 -1.22
C GLY A 119 3.85 1.88 -2.50
N ILE A 120 4.48 0.93 -3.17
CA ILE A 120 3.85 0.07 -4.17
C ILE A 120 3.97 -1.36 -3.66
N PHE A 121 2.83 -2.02 -3.49
CA PHE A 121 2.71 -3.32 -2.86
C PHE A 121 2.31 -4.37 -3.88
N PHE A 122 3.24 -5.25 -4.26
CA PHE A 122 3.02 -6.33 -5.23
C PHE A 122 2.48 -7.58 -4.52
N SER A 123 1.28 -7.47 -3.93
CA SER A 123 0.70 -8.51 -3.07
C SER A 123 -0.41 -9.31 -3.75
N MET A 124 -0.73 -9.04 -5.01
CA MET A 124 -1.85 -9.66 -5.70
C MET A 124 -1.39 -10.63 -6.79
N SER A 125 -2.05 -11.79 -6.85
CA SER A 125 -1.84 -12.78 -7.91
C SER A 125 -2.50 -12.33 -9.22
N GLU A 126 -1.73 -12.26 -10.30
CA GLU A 126 -2.24 -11.94 -11.64
C GLU A 126 -3.29 -12.96 -12.10
N ASN A 127 -3.07 -14.25 -11.85
CA ASN A 127 -4.05 -15.29 -12.15
C ASN A 127 -5.39 -15.08 -11.44
N ASN A 128 -5.34 -14.65 -10.16
CA ASN A 128 -6.56 -14.35 -9.43
C ASN A 128 -7.22 -13.05 -9.94
N LEU A 129 -6.44 -12.08 -10.37
CA LEU A 129 -6.95 -10.86 -10.98
C LEU A 129 -7.75 -11.17 -12.25
N TRP A 130 -7.19 -11.94 -13.18
CA TRP A 130 -7.89 -12.35 -14.40
C TRP A 130 -9.15 -13.18 -14.12
N ARG A 131 -9.11 -14.06 -13.12
CA ARG A 131 -10.30 -14.84 -12.71
C ARG A 131 -11.41 -13.97 -12.15
N VAL A 132 -11.07 -12.89 -11.43
CA VAL A 132 -12.06 -11.92 -10.92
C VAL A 132 -12.64 -11.08 -12.04
N LEU A 133 -11.79 -10.58 -12.96
CA LEU A 133 -12.21 -9.75 -14.08
C LEU A 133 -13.03 -10.50 -15.13
N ALA A 134 -12.90 -11.84 -15.20
CA ALA A 134 -13.71 -12.69 -16.09
C ALA A 134 -15.14 -12.90 -15.58
N GLU A 135 -15.46 -12.51 -14.35
CA GLU A 135 -16.80 -12.67 -13.80
C GLU A 135 -17.78 -11.66 -14.43
N PRO A 136 -18.96 -12.08 -14.92
CA PRO A 136 -19.86 -11.22 -15.70
C PRO A 136 -20.49 -10.07 -14.92
N TYR A 137 -20.33 -10.04 -13.60
CA TYR A 137 -20.82 -8.98 -12.72
C TYR A 137 -19.71 -8.06 -12.21
N VAL A 138 -18.49 -8.23 -12.72
CA VAL A 138 -17.34 -7.39 -12.37
C VAL A 138 -17.03 -6.45 -13.52
N SER A 139 -17.02 -5.17 -13.21
CA SER A 139 -16.60 -4.10 -14.12
C SER A 139 -15.14 -3.72 -13.87
N ILE A 140 -14.48 -3.14 -14.85
CA ILE A 140 -13.18 -2.53 -14.66
C ILE A 140 -13.38 -1.14 -14.06
N GLY A 141 -12.83 -0.91 -12.86
CA GLY A 141 -12.72 0.38 -12.23
C GLY A 141 -11.27 0.87 -12.24
N SER A 142 -11.04 2.16 -12.33
CA SER A 142 -9.67 2.71 -12.34
C SER A 142 -9.03 2.76 -10.98
N ASP A 143 -9.82 2.89 -9.91
CA ASP A 143 -9.35 3.25 -8.56
C ASP A 143 -8.42 4.46 -8.57
N GLY A 144 -8.60 5.34 -9.55
CA GLY A 144 -7.82 6.56 -9.76
C GLY A 144 -8.41 7.73 -8.99
N SER A 145 -7.56 8.57 -8.42
CA SER A 145 -7.97 9.87 -7.90
C SER A 145 -8.33 10.82 -9.05
N MET A 146 -9.23 11.78 -8.81
CA MET A 146 -9.52 12.83 -9.79
C MET A 146 -8.28 13.67 -10.06
N ARG A 147 -7.80 13.64 -11.30
CA ARG A 147 -6.62 14.36 -11.77
C ARG A 147 -6.91 15.02 -13.12
N ALA A 148 -6.02 15.92 -13.52
CA ALA A 148 -6.04 16.52 -14.85
C ALA A 148 -4.64 16.54 -15.42
N PRO A 149 -4.44 16.45 -16.75
CA PRO A 149 -3.13 16.52 -17.36
C PRO A 149 -2.51 17.93 -17.34
N TRP A 150 -3.22 18.93 -16.79
CA TRP A 150 -2.80 20.32 -16.69
C TRP A 150 -3.15 20.91 -15.31
N GLY A 151 -2.56 22.06 -15.00
CA GLY A 151 -2.81 22.81 -13.78
C GLY A 151 -2.34 22.10 -12.50
N PRO A 152 -2.84 22.53 -11.32
CA PRO A 152 -2.39 21.99 -10.04
C PRO A 152 -2.58 20.48 -9.89
N LEU A 153 -3.62 19.90 -10.50
CA LEU A 153 -3.94 18.47 -10.42
C LEU A 153 -3.06 17.59 -11.32
N GLY A 154 -2.23 18.19 -12.18
CA GLY A 154 -1.30 17.50 -13.08
C GLY A 154 0.17 17.53 -12.64
N GLN A 155 0.51 18.30 -11.60
CA GLN A 155 1.91 18.55 -11.22
C GLN A 155 2.64 17.31 -10.68
N ASP A 156 1.93 16.36 -10.09
CA ASP A 156 2.52 15.16 -9.47
C ASP A 156 2.80 14.02 -10.44
N HIS A 157 2.63 14.23 -11.76
CA HIS A 157 2.71 13.17 -12.77
C HIS A 157 1.88 11.92 -12.40
N PRO A 158 0.56 12.05 -12.22
CA PRO A 158 -0.27 10.95 -11.76
C PRO A 158 -0.23 9.77 -12.72
N HIS A 159 -0.50 8.58 -12.19
CA HIS A 159 -0.63 7.38 -13.00
C HIS A 159 -1.70 7.56 -14.10
N PRO A 160 -1.49 7.07 -15.33
CA PRO A 160 -2.43 7.25 -16.47
C PRO A 160 -3.89 6.88 -16.16
N ARG A 161 -4.13 5.90 -15.26
CA ARG A 161 -5.48 5.52 -14.82
C ARG A 161 -6.31 6.66 -14.23
N ALA A 162 -5.67 7.76 -13.84
CA ALA A 162 -6.32 8.92 -13.23
C ALA A 162 -6.95 9.89 -14.25
N TYR A 163 -6.72 9.67 -15.54
CA TYR A 163 -7.21 10.56 -16.61
C TYR A 163 -8.46 10.06 -17.34
N GLY A 164 -8.97 8.89 -17.02
CA GLY A 164 -10.18 8.29 -17.61
C GLY A 164 -9.92 7.36 -18.74
#